data_a77a5304fc27114d6060b7f9560c9960
#
_entry.id   a77a5304fc27114d6060b7f9560c9960
#
_cell.length_a   1.000
_cell.length_b   1.000
_cell.length_c   1.000
_cell.angle_alpha   90.00
_cell.angle_beta   90.00
_cell.angle_gamma   90.00
#
_symmetry.space_group_name_H-M   'P 1'
#
loop_
_entity.id
_entity.type
_entity.pdbx_description
1 polymer ?
#
loop_
_entity_poly.entity_id
_entity_poly.type
_entity_poly.pdbx_seq_one_letter_code
_entity_poly.pdbx_strand_id
1 'polypeptide(L)'
;MGGFSVQRYNQLFSISEASSRFKRQLESAGLSDSQFFTELAPLFAEEGKLIPYSPCLVHHHFSLEEGERMISHGHHSAPSTDVSPNIVPEFWLNTGEEIEHRYVDNSGSVPPPPSADFLFQFKAIQDKYGIDTLGICYSPSVDDLAPGFSFLETLVTEERAHIINRVPKSSIDPATTSPSVWTFEVGYSGSGGGTRCTPSSLCHVQTYCKSHND
;
A
#
# COMPACT_ATOMS: atom_id res chain seq x y z
N MET A 1 12.72 10.86 -10.24
CA MET A 1 12.00 10.45 -9.05
C MET A 1 12.11 11.57 -8.04
N GLY A 2 11.01 12.00 -7.41
CA GLY A 2 11.01 12.97 -6.34
C GLY A 2 11.47 12.29 -5.05
N GLY A 3 12.40 12.92 -4.30
CA GLY A 3 12.78 12.42 -2.98
C GLY A 3 11.68 12.65 -1.94
N PHE A 4 11.91 12.19 -0.72
CA PHE A 4 11.01 12.39 0.42
C PHE A 4 10.88 13.88 0.81
N SER A 5 9.67 14.29 1.19
CA SER A 5 9.35 15.62 1.71
C SER A 5 8.44 15.53 2.93
N VAL A 6 8.93 16.03 4.09
CA VAL A 6 8.13 16.14 5.32
C VAL A 6 6.86 16.97 5.11
N GLN A 7 6.98 18.10 4.40
CA GLN A 7 5.82 18.94 4.12
C GLN A 7 4.75 18.18 3.32
N ARG A 8 5.18 17.41 2.32
CA ARG A 8 4.25 16.61 1.51
C ARG A 8 3.61 15.50 2.31
N TYR A 9 4.39 14.79 3.16
CA TYR A 9 3.88 13.76 4.04
C TYR A 9 2.81 14.32 5.00
N ASN A 10 3.07 15.45 5.65
CA ASN A 10 2.14 16.08 6.59
C ASN A 10 0.87 16.66 5.91
N GLN A 11 0.83 16.72 4.58
CA GLN A 11 -0.36 17.11 3.81
C GLN A 11 -1.22 15.93 3.38
N LEU A 12 -0.79 14.71 3.63
CA LEU A 12 -1.59 13.52 3.36
C LEU A 12 -2.82 13.50 4.29
N PHE A 13 -3.84 12.78 3.89
CA PHE A 13 -5.04 12.58 4.69
C PHE A 13 -4.78 11.61 5.85
N SER A 14 -5.58 11.68 6.90
CA SER A 14 -5.71 10.57 7.84
C SER A 14 -6.29 9.34 7.14
N ILE A 15 -6.14 8.15 7.73
CA ILE A 15 -6.67 6.91 7.12
C ILE A 15 -8.19 6.97 6.89
N SER A 16 -8.95 7.56 7.82
CA SER A 16 -10.40 7.68 7.71
C SER A 16 -10.82 8.63 6.59
N GLU A 17 -10.13 9.76 6.42
CA GLU A 17 -10.37 10.71 5.35
C GLU A 17 -9.97 10.13 3.99
N ALA A 18 -8.79 9.51 3.89
CA ALA A 18 -8.31 8.85 2.67
C ALA A 18 -9.29 7.76 2.21
N SER A 19 -9.74 6.89 3.14
CA SER A 19 -10.72 5.84 2.85
C SER A 19 -12.06 6.41 2.39
N SER A 20 -12.57 7.44 3.08
CA SER A 20 -13.82 8.10 2.71
C SER A 20 -13.72 8.80 1.34
N ARG A 21 -12.57 9.41 1.04
CA ARG A 21 -12.31 10.04 -0.26
C ARG A 21 -12.25 8.99 -1.37
N PHE A 22 -11.53 7.90 -1.17
CA PHE A 22 -11.44 6.80 -2.13
C PHE A 22 -12.82 6.24 -2.49
N LYS A 23 -13.67 5.95 -1.49
CA LYS A 23 -15.04 5.48 -1.70
C LYS A 23 -15.85 6.47 -2.54
N ARG A 24 -15.83 7.77 -2.20
CA ARG A 24 -16.54 8.80 -2.99
C ARG A 24 -16.02 8.91 -4.43
N GLN A 25 -14.72 8.73 -4.65
CA GLN A 25 -14.14 8.75 -6.00
C GLN A 25 -14.62 7.56 -6.82
N LEU A 26 -14.66 6.36 -6.25
CA LEU A 26 -15.23 5.17 -6.91
C LEU A 26 -16.71 5.35 -7.25
N GLU A 27 -17.51 5.84 -6.29
CA GLU A 27 -18.93 6.14 -6.51
C GLU A 27 -19.13 7.17 -7.65
N SER A 28 -18.31 8.22 -7.68
CA SER A 28 -18.36 9.24 -8.73
C SER A 28 -17.97 8.70 -10.10
N ALA A 29 -17.07 7.71 -10.14
CA ALA A 29 -16.68 7.00 -11.35
C ALA A 29 -17.70 5.92 -11.78
N GLY A 30 -18.71 5.63 -10.94
CA GLY A 30 -19.67 4.56 -11.17
C GLY A 30 -19.07 3.16 -11.04
N LEU A 31 -18.03 3.01 -10.24
CA LEU A 31 -17.29 1.75 -10.06
C LEU A 31 -17.48 1.20 -8.65
N SER A 32 -17.45 -0.13 -8.54
CA SER A 32 -17.14 -0.81 -7.29
C SER A 32 -15.63 -0.99 -7.12
N ASP A 33 -15.18 -1.22 -5.89
CA ASP A 33 -13.79 -1.55 -5.58
C ASP A 33 -13.28 -2.68 -6.48
N SER A 34 -14.06 -3.76 -6.59
CA SER A 34 -13.67 -4.94 -7.38
C SER A 34 -13.51 -4.64 -8.86
N GLN A 35 -14.34 -3.77 -9.44
CA GLN A 35 -14.23 -3.36 -10.84
C GLN A 35 -12.95 -2.54 -11.06
N PHE A 36 -12.67 -1.59 -10.20
CA PHE A 36 -11.48 -0.77 -10.28
C PHE A 36 -10.20 -1.61 -10.13
N PHE A 37 -10.14 -2.47 -9.11
CA PHE A 37 -8.97 -3.32 -8.91
C PHE A 37 -8.81 -4.40 -9.98
N THR A 38 -9.89 -4.85 -10.64
CA THR A 38 -9.79 -5.73 -11.82
C THR A 38 -9.06 -5.03 -12.97
N GLU A 39 -9.27 -3.73 -13.15
CA GLU A 39 -8.56 -2.97 -14.18
C GLU A 39 -7.09 -2.69 -13.82
N LEU A 40 -6.79 -2.53 -12.53
CA LEU A 40 -5.41 -2.38 -12.05
C LEU A 40 -4.59 -3.69 -12.09
N ALA A 41 -5.23 -4.83 -11.89
CA ALA A 41 -4.55 -6.11 -11.72
C ALA A 41 -3.53 -6.47 -12.82
N PRO A 42 -3.79 -6.23 -14.13
CA PRO A 42 -2.79 -6.50 -15.16
C PRO A 42 -1.49 -5.73 -15.01
N LEU A 43 -1.55 -4.52 -14.46
CA LEU A 43 -0.38 -3.68 -14.23
C LEU A 43 0.53 -4.25 -13.13
N PHE A 44 -0.03 -4.98 -12.17
CA PHE A 44 0.69 -5.59 -11.05
C PHE A 44 1.14 -7.03 -11.33
N ALA A 45 1.07 -7.47 -12.58
CA ALA A 45 1.53 -8.78 -13.02
C ALA A 45 2.41 -8.64 -14.27
N GLU A 46 3.59 -9.23 -14.25
CA GLU A 46 4.49 -9.30 -15.39
C GLU A 46 4.80 -10.78 -15.70
N GLU A 47 4.66 -11.20 -16.96
CA GLU A 47 4.91 -12.58 -17.41
C GLU A 47 4.28 -13.67 -16.51
N GLY A 48 3.10 -13.38 -15.93
CA GLY A 48 2.42 -14.32 -15.05
C GLY A 48 2.96 -14.40 -13.63
N LYS A 49 3.79 -13.48 -13.23
CA LYS A 49 4.27 -13.30 -11.86
C LYS A 49 3.78 -11.96 -11.33
N LEU A 50 3.44 -11.94 -10.05
CA LEU A 50 3.21 -10.67 -9.37
C LEU A 50 4.53 -9.91 -9.25
N ILE A 51 4.48 -8.62 -9.56
CA ILE A 51 5.57 -7.71 -9.23
C ILE A 51 5.58 -7.48 -7.70
N PRO A 52 6.70 -7.06 -7.11
CA PRO A 52 6.81 -6.91 -5.66
C PRO A 52 6.10 -5.65 -5.12
N TYR A 53 5.07 -5.18 -5.80
CA TYR A 53 4.31 -4.00 -5.42
C TYR A 53 2.83 -4.30 -5.25
N SER A 54 2.20 -3.51 -4.37
CA SER A 54 0.77 -3.50 -4.13
C SER A 54 0.23 -2.07 -4.17
N PRO A 55 -1.01 -1.85 -4.64
CA PRO A 55 -1.68 -0.58 -4.42
C PRO A 55 -1.98 -0.42 -2.94
N CYS A 56 -1.74 0.78 -2.43
CA CYS A 56 -2.02 1.12 -1.05
C CYS A 56 -2.76 2.46 -0.94
N LEU A 57 -3.56 2.61 0.11
CA LEU A 57 -4.22 3.87 0.43
C LEU A 57 -3.18 4.83 1.03
N VAL A 58 -2.98 5.97 0.38
CA VAL A 58 -2.00 6.96 0.84
C VAL A 58 -2.58 7.76 1.99
N HIS A 59 -1.94 7.68 3.14
CA HIS A 59 -2.32 8.39 4.36
C HIS A 59 -1.10 8.65 5.23
N HIS A 60 -1.24 9.51 6.23
CA HIS A 60 -0.23 9.69 7.27
C HIS A 60 -0.72 9.14 8.62
N HIS A 61 0.22 8.77 9.47
CA HIS A 61 -0.07 8.28 10.82
C HIS A 61 0.14 9.37 11.86
N PHE A 62 1.21 10.15 11.72
CA PHE A 62 1.61 11.22 12.64
C PHE A 62 2.20 12.36 11.83
N SER A 63 2.07 13.59 12.34
CA SER A 63 2.85 14.69 11.78
C SER A 63 4.33 14.49 12.06
N LEU A 64 5.16 14.68 11.04
CA LEU A 64 6.62 14.58 11.12
C LEU A 64 7.23 15.95 11.36
N GLU A 65 8.30 15.98 12.17
CA GLU A 65 9.13 17.16 12.36
C GLU A 65 10.17 17.28 11.23
N GLU A 66 10.83 18.43 11.14
CA GLU A 66 11.87 18.64 10.13
C GLU A 66 13.01 17.62 10.28
N GLY A 67 13.36 16.96 9.18
CA GLY A 67 14.37 15.90 9.15
C GLY A 67 13.88 14.52 9.52
N GLU A 68 12.67 14.36 10.05
CA GLU A 68 12.07 13.06 10.31
C GLU A 68 11.50 12.41 9.03
N ARG A 69 11.47 11.10 9.04
CA ARG A 69 10.71 10.25 8.11
C ARG A 69 10.17 9.04 8.84
N MET A 70 9.05 8.47 8.38
CA MET A 70 8.58 7.19 8.91
C MET A 70 9.52 6.08 8.44
N ILE A 71 10.03 5.29 9.39
CA ILE A 71 10.95 4.17 9.10
C ILE A 71 10.43 2.92 9.80
N SER A 72 10.20 1.87 9.00
CA SER A 72 9.81 0.57 9.51
C SER A 72 11.03 -0.32 9.81
N HIS A 73 11.00 -0.96 10.97
CA HIS A 73 11.89 -2.03 11.40
C HIS A 73 11.05 -3.31 11.63
N GLY A 74 10.92 -4.12 10.58
CA GLY A 74 10.00 -5.26 10.59
C GLY A 74 8.54 -4.79 10.66
N HIS A 75 7.85 -5.11 11.75
CA HIS A 75 6.43 -4.77 11.94
C HIS A 75 6.20 -3.48 12.75
N HIS A 76 7.24 -2.77 13.09
CA HIS A 76 7.17 -1.53 13.88
C HIS A 76 7.69 -0.37 13.05
N SER A 77 6.91 0.70 12.92
CA SER A 77 7.29 1.92 12.20
C SER A 77 7.13 3.12 13.11
N ALA A 78 8.13 4.02 13.06
CA ALA A 78 8.13 5.25 13.86
C ALA A 78 8.88 6.37 13.13
N PRO A 79 8.63 7.66 13.48
CA PRO A 79 9.45 8.77 13.02
C PRO A 79 10.91 8.60 13.43
N SER A 80 11.82 8.86 12.51
CA SER A 80 13.25 8.78 12.75
C SER A 80 14.00 9.77 11.86
N THR A 81 15.12 10.28 12.35
CA THR A 81 16.08 11.11 11.61
C THR A 81 17.22 10.30 11.02
N ASP A 82 17.17 8.97 11.10
CA ASP A 82 18.20 8.10 10.54
C ASP A 82 18.29 8.25 9.01
N VAL A 83 19.52 8.47 8.53
CA VAL A 83 19.87 8.61 7.10
C VAL A 83 20.82 7.49 6.65
N SER A 84 20.89 6.40 7.39
CA SER A 84 21.71 5.23 7.04
C SER A 84 21.42 4.77 5.60
N PRO A 85 22.43 4.29 4.84
CA PRO A 85 22.24 3.71 3.52
C PRO A 85 21.36 2.46 3.52
N ASN A 86 21.10 1.89 4.70
CA ASN A 86 20.17 0.76 4.88
C ASN A 86 18.70 1.19 4.95
N ILE A 87 18.42 2.48 4.95
CA ILE A 87 17.07 3.02 4.90
C ILE A 87 16.68 3.21 3.44
N VAL A 88 15.67 2.48 3.00
CA VAL A 88 15.20 2.50 1.61
C VAL A 88 13.72 2.85 1.56
N PRO A 89 13.25 3.51 0.50
CA PRO A 89 11.82 3.78 0.34
C PRO A 89 10.99 2.49 0.31
N GLU A 90 9.82 2.53 0.92
CA GLU A 90 8.85 1.44 0.98
C GLU A 90 7.50 1.80 0.37
N PHE A 91 7.10 3.08 0.47
CA PHE A 91 5.86 3.61 -0.08
C PHE A 91 6.14 4.80 -0.99
N TRP A 92 5.37 4.89 -2.11
CA TRP A 92 5.48 5.96 -3.09
C TRP A 92 4.10 6.49 -3.48
N LEU A 93 4.03 7.77 -3.76
CA LEU A 93 2.90 8.33 -4.51
C LEU A 93 2.94 7.85 -5.98
N ASN A 94 1.82 8.03 -6.68
CA ASN A 94 1.75 7.78 -8.12
C ASN A 94 2.66 8.70 -8.96
N THR A 95 3.23 9.74 -8.36
CA THR A 95 4.25 10.62 -8.95
C THR A 95 5.67 10.09 -8.77
N GLY A 96 5.86 9.05 -7.97
CA GLY A 96 7.16 8.51 -7.59
C GLY A 96 7.84 9.24 -6.43
N GLU A 97 7.14 10.16 -5.76
CA GLU A 97 7.60 10.73 -4.50
C GLU A 97 7.56 9.67 -3.39
N GLU A 98 8.62 9.61 -2.60
CA GLU A 98 8.77 8.71 -1.48
C GLU A 98 7.91 9.20 -0.30
N ILE A 99 7.22 8.27 0.39
CA ILE A 99 6.33 8.57 1.52
C ILE A 99 6.87 7.98 2.80
N GLU A 100 7.15 6.69 2.81
CA GLU A 100 7.68 5.97 3.95
C GLU A 100 8.86 5.11 3.56
N HIS A 101 9.66 4.72 4.55
CA HIS A 101 10.90 4.02 4.38
C HIS A 101 10.94 2.78 5.27
N ARG A 102 11.80 1.84 4.94
CA ARG A 102 12.11 0.69 5.78
C ARG A 102 13.61 0.51 5.95
N TYR A 103 13.98 -0.05 7.08
CA TYR A 103 15.31 -0.56 7.30
C TYR A 103 15.46 -1.93 6.63
N VAL A 104 16.55 -2.13 5.89
CA VAL A 104 16.96 -3.42 5.35
C VAL A 104 18.33 -3.79 5.93
N ASP A 105 18.46 -5.02 6.36
CA ASP A 105 19.78 -5.51 6.78
C ASP A 105 20.69 -5.74 5.56
N ASN A 106 21.99 -5.85 5.81
CA ASN A 106 22.98 -6.01 4.75
C ASN A 106 22.87 -7.34 3.96
N SER A 107 21.99 -8.25 4.39
CA SER A 107 21.76 -9.55 3.76
C SER A 107 20.51 -9.56 2.87
N GLY A 108 19.65 -8.55 3.02
CA GLY A 108 18.38 -8.44 2.30
C GLY A 108 18.54 -7.92 0.87
N SER A 109 17.89 -8.57 -0.08
CA SER A 109 17.72 -8.03 -1.43
C SER A 109 16.69 -6.89 -1.35
N VAL A 110 17.12 -5.70 -1.76
CA VAL A 110 16.20 -4.54 -1.91
C VAL A 110 15.60 -4.62 -3.31
N PRO A 111 14.27 -4.79 -3.43
CA PRO A 111 13.63 -4.66 -4.73
C PRO A 111 13.87 -3.26 -5.31
N PRO A 112 14.00 -3.11 -6.64
CA PRO A 112 14.16 -1.81 -7.25
C PRO A 112 12.91 -0.94 -6.99
N PRO A 113 13.04 0.40 -6.97
CA PRO A 113 11.87 1.28 -6.90
C PRO A 113 10.98 1.10 -8.16
N PRO A 114 9.67 1.47 -8.08
CA PRO A 114 8.78 1.41 -9.24
C PRO A 114 9.36 2.15 -10.44
N SER A 115 9.30 1.54 -11.62
CA SER A 115 9.81 2.16 -12.85
C SER A 115 8.95 3.36 -13.26
N ALA A 116 9.54 4.30 -14.00
CA ALA A 116 8.79 5.46 -14.49
C ALA A 116 7.60 5.06 -15.40
N ASP A 117 7.76 4.01 -16.19
CA ASP A 117 6.69 3.48 -17.04
C ASP A 117 5.55 2.88 -16.22
N PHE A 118 5.87 2.11 -15.19
CA PHE A 118 4.88 1.58 -14.25
C PHE A 118 4.09 2.72 -13.56
N LEU A 119 4.79 3.72 -13.03
CA LEU A 119 4.17 4.88 -12.41
C LEU A 119 3.28 5.66 -13.38
N PHE A 120 3.72 5.82 -14.62
CA PHE A 120 2.94 6.48 -15.67
C PHE A 120 1.64 5.73 -15.97
N GLN A 121 1.71 4.42 -16.13
CA GLN A 121 0.51 3.58 -16.37
C GLN A 121 -0.42 3.56 -15.16
N PHE A 122 0.12 3.45 -13.94
CA PHE A 122 -0.65 3.50 -12.70
C PHE A 122 -1.41 4.81 -12.57
N LYS A 123 -0.71 5.93 -12.79
CA LYS A 123 -1.31 7.26 -12.78
C LYS A 123 -2.37 7.42 -13.86
N ALA A 124 -2.15 6.91 -15.07
CA ALA A 124 -3.11 7.01 -16.16
C ALA A 124 -4.44 6.30 -15.84
N ILE A 125 -4.40 5.14 -15.17
CA ILE A 125 -5.60 4.45 -14.71
C ILE A 125 -6.32 5.27 -13.62
N GLN A 126 -5.58 5.83 -12.68
CA GLN A 126 -6.14 6.68 -11.64
C GLN A 126 -6.79 7.95 -12.21
N ASP A 127 -6.11 8.64 -13.13
CA ASP A 127 -6.63 9.86 -13.77
C ASP A 127 -7.91 9.58 -14.57
N LYS A 128 -7.99 8.42 -15.25
CA LYS A 128 -9.18 7.99 -16.00
C LYS A 128 -10.44 7.98 -15.13
N TYR A 129 -10.31 7.66 -13.85
CA TYR A 129 -11.43 7.54 -12.91
C TYR A 129 -11.46 8.65 -11.85
N GLY A 130 -10.54 9.60 -11.90
CA GLY A 130 -10.45 10.69 -10.92
C GLY A 130 -10.07 10.20 -9.51
N ILE A 131 -9.29 9.11 -9.42
CA ILE A 131 -8.81 8.53 -8.17
C ILE A 131 -7.39 9.02 -7.91
N ASP A 132 -7.17 9.68 -6.79
CA ASP A 132 -5.87 10.25 -6.39
C ASP A 132 -5.39 9.81 -5.01
N THR A 133 -6.12 8.90 -4.38
CA THR A 133 -5.88 8.46 -3.00
C THR A 133 -4.99 7.22 -2.89
N LEU A 134 -4.62 6.61 -4.03
CA LEU A 134 -3.79 5.43 -4.01
C LEU A 134 -2.33 5.74 -4.37
N GLY A 135 -1.44 5.08 -3.66
CA GLY A 135 -0.02 4.96 -3.94
C GLY A 135 0.38 3.51 -4.17
N ILE A 136 1.66 3.28 -4.08
CA ILE A 136 2.30 1.98 -4.29
C ILE A 136 3.16 1.68 -3.08
N CYS A 137 3.09 0.45 -2.57
CA CYS A 137 3.99 -0.04 -1.55
C CYS A 137 4.62 -1.37 -1.95
N TYR A 138 5.68 -1.79 -1.27
CA TYR A 138 6.12 -3.16 -1.39
C TYR A 138 5.03 -4.10 -0.91
N SER A 139 4.77 -5.15 -1.70
CA SER A 139 3.86 -6.20 -1.28
C SER A 139 4.40 -6.86 -0.02
N PRO A 140 3.62 -6.90 1.07
CA PRO A 140 3.94 -7.80 2.16
C PRO A 140 4.02 -9.23 1.62
N SER A 141 4.93 -10.05 2.18
CA SER A 141 5.07 -11.43 1.72
C SER A 141 3.75 -12.18 1.87
N VAL A 142 3.19 -12.66 0.76
CA VAL A 142 1.94 -13.44 0.77
C VAL A 142 2.15 -14.75 1.53
N ASP A 143 3.38 -15.25 1.56
CA ASP A 143 3.77 -16.47 2.27
C ASP A 143 3.63 -16.30 3.80
N ASP A 144 3.65 -15.06 4.31
CA ASP A 144 3.44 -14.77 5.73
C ASP A 144 1.95 -14.76 6.11
N LEU A 145 1.03 -14.82 5.15
CA LEU A 145 -0.41 -14.84 5.37
C LEU A 145 -1.00 -16.23 5.20
N ALA A 146 -1.18 -16.96 6.31
CA ALA A 146 -2.01 -18.16 6.27
C ALA A 146 -3.47 -17.81 5.90
N PRO A 147 -4.19 -18.71 5.22
CA PRO A 147 -5.62 -18.52 4.94
C PRO A 147 -6.39 -18.12 6.20
N GLY A 148 -7.27 -17.13 6.07
CA GLY A 148 -8.09 -16.63 7.20
C GLY A 148 -7.42 -15.56 8.08
N PHE A 149 -6.20 -15.13 7.75
CA PHE A 149 -5.52 -14.04 8.44
C PHE A 149 -5.41 -12.80 7.54
N SER A 150 -5.19 -11.65 8.16
CA SER A 150 -4.82 -10.38 7.55
C SER A 150 -3.86 -9.64 8.46
N PHE A 151 -3.26 -8.58 7.97
CA PHE A 151 -2.50 -7.66 8.80
C PHE A 151 -3.42 -6.54 9.32
N LEU A 152 -3.24 -6.17 10.57
CA LEU A 152 -3.89 -5.04 11.20
C LEU A 152 -2.83 -4.07 11.71
N GLU A 153 -2.89 -2.87 11.21
CA GLU A 153 -2.05 -1.75 11.60
C GLU A 153 -2.72 -0.98 12.74
N THR A 154 -1.98 -0.79 13.83
CA THR A 154 -2.47 -0.16 15.06
C THR A 154 -1.49 0.93 15.50
N LEU A 155 -2.00 2.10 15.88
CA LEU A 155 -1.16 3.18 16.41
C LEU A 155 -0.82 2.97 17.88
N VAL A 156 0.41 3.35 18.23
CA VAL A 156 0.90 3.51 19.60
C VAL A 156 1.23 4.98 19.78
N THR A 157 0.25 5.74 20.23
CA THR A 157 0.29 7.22 20.23
C THR A 157 1.44 7.76 21.09
N GLU A 158 1.68 7.15 22.25
CA GLU A 158 2.73 7.56 23.17
C GLU A 158 4.14 7.44 22.56
N GLU A 159 4.31 6.53 21.64
CA GLU A 159 5.58 6.26 20.95
C GLU A 159 5.66 6.92 19.56
N ARG A 160 4.58 7.58 19.12
CA ARG A 160 4.44 8.03 17.73
C ARG A 160 4.76 6.91 16.74
N ALA A 161 4.28 5.69 17.02
CA ALA A 161 4.59 4.50 16.25
C ALA A 161 3.33 3.81 15.74
N HIS A 162 3.45 3.04 14.67
CA HIS A 162 2.45 2.06 14.31
C HIS A 162 3.05 0.64 14.30
N ILE A 163 2.22 -0.33 14.62
CA ILE A 163 2.60 -1.74 14.66
C ILE A 163 1.67 -2.52 13.73
N ILE A 164 2.26 -3.33 12.87
CA ILE A 164 1.52 -4.23 11.98
C ILE A 164 1.46 -5.62 12.63
N ASN A 165 0.26 -6.07 12.96
CA ASN A 165 0.02 -7.36 13.58
C ASN A 165 -0.72 -8.29 12.62
N ARG A 166 -0.33 -9.56 12.59
CA ARG A 166 -1.09 -10.61 11.94
C ARG A 166 -2.26 -11.02 12.83
N VAL A 167 -3.47 -10.86 12.33
CA VAL A 167 -4.72 -11.15 13.08
C VAL A 167 -5.67 -12.02 12.25
N PRO A 168 -6.55 -12.81 12.91
CA PRO A 168 -7.63 -13.49 12.21
C PRO A 168 -8.55 -12.47 11.51
N LYS A 169 -8.97 -12.71 10.27
CA LYS A 169 -9.92 -11.83 9.56
C LYS A 169 -11.22 -11.60 10.32
N SER A 170 -11.65 -12.60 11.11
CA SER A 170 -12.84 -12.50 11.95
C SER A 170 -12.72 -11.52 13.13
N SER A 171 -11.50 -11.09 13.47
CA SER A 171 -11.26 -10.11 14.54
C SER A 171 -11.21 -8.66 14.01
N ILE A 172 -11.28 -8.47 12.69
CA ILE A 172 -11.26 -7.14 12.08
C ILE A 172 -12.67 -6.57 12.11
N ASP A 173 -12.82 -5.45 12.80
CA ASP A 173 -14.09 -4.73 12.86
C ASP A 173 -14.17 -3.71 11.71
N PRO A 174 -15.04 -3.90 10.72
CA PRO A 174 -15.16 -2.98 9.58
C PRO A 174 -15.69 -1.59 9.97
N ALA A 175 -16.26 -1.42 11.17
CA ALA A 175 -16.70 -0.12 11.64
C ALA A 175 -15.56 0.76 12.14
N THR A 176 -14.45 0.15 12.56
CA THR A 176 -13.29 0.85 13.14
C THR A 176 -12.00 0.68 12.33
N THR A 177 -12.08 0.00 11.20
CA THR A 177 -10.91 -0.25 10.34
C THR A 177 -11.19 0.12 8.89
N SER A 178 -10.15 0.53 8.19
CA SER A 178 -10.18 0.78 6.75
C SER A 178 -9.18 -0.10 6.02
N PRO A 179 -9.52 -0.68 4.86
CA PRO A 179 -8.55 -1.30 3.99
C PRO A 179 -7.44 -0.32 3.63
N SER A 180 -6.18 -0.73 3.73
CA SER A 180 -5.02 0.12 3.43
C SER A 180 -4.09 -0.43 2.37
N VAL A 181 -4.00 -1.76 2.21
CA VAL A 181 -3.19 -2.42 1.17
C VAL A 181 -3.99 -3.55 0.53
N TRP A 182 -3.89 -3.66 -0.79
CA TRP A 182 -4.54 -4.71 -1.59
C TRP A 182 -3.49 -5.53 -2.34
N THR A 183 -3.73 -6.85 -2.44
CA THR A 183 -2.92 -7.77 -3.23
C THR A 183 -3.75 -8.44 -4.29
N PHE A 184 -3.08 -8.92 -5.34
CA PHE A 184 -3.69 -9.65 -6.42
C PHE A 184 -3.28 -11.11 -6.37
N GLU A 185 -4.18 -12.02 -6.72
CA GLU A 185 -3.84 -13.42 -6.99
C GLU A 185 -3.66 -13.62 -8.48
N VAL A 186 -2.60 -14.32 -8.87
CA VAL A 186 -2.43 -14.80 -10.24
C VAL A 186 -3.18 -16.13 -10.37
N GLY A 187 -4.35 -16.09 -11.01
CA GLY A 187 -5.10 -17.30 -11.29
C GLY A 187 -4.41 -18.15 -12.37
N TYR A 188 -4.00 -19.36 -12.03
CA TYR A 188 -3.61 -20.37 -13.02
C TYR A 188 -4.86 -20.94 -13.66
N SER A 189 -5.20 -20.52 -14.89
CA SER A 189 -6.15 -21.28 -15.69
C SER A 189 -5.40 -22.47 -16.32
N GLY A 190 -5.67 -23.67 -15.79
CA GLY A 190 -5.10 -24.90 -16.32
C GLY A 190 -5.42 -25.10 -17.82
N SER A 191 -4.46 -25.68 -18.54
CA SER A 191 -4.43 -26.07 -19.94
C SER A 191 -4.35 -24.94 -20.99
N GLY A 192 -3.13 -24.51 -21.29
CA GLY A 192 -2.81 -23.71 -22.48
C GLY A 192 -2.07 -22.43 -22.17
N GLY A 193 -0.80 -22.52 -22.05
CA GLY A 193 0.32 -21.56 -22.18
C GLY A 193 0.05 -20.05 -22.23
N GLY A 194 -0.70 -19.51 -21.33
CA GLY A 194 -0.87 -18.07 -21.23
C GLY A 194 -1.43 -17.73 -19.87
N THR A 195 -0.63 -17.08 -19.04
CA THR A 195 -1.06 -16.52 -17.76
C THR A 195 -1.95 -15.34 -18.06
N ARG A 196 -3.27 -15.53 -17.98
CA ARG A 196 -4.22 -14.43 -17.98
C ARG A 196 -4.55 -14.13 -16.53
N CYS A 197 -4.36 -12.88 -16.11
CA CYS A 197 -5.15 -12.33 -15.01
C CYS A 197 -6.60 -12.42 -15.47
N THR A 198 -7.32 -13.44 -15.02
CA THR A 198 -8.74 -13.57 -15.32
C THR A 198 -9.51 -12.54 -14.49
N PRO A 199 -10.69 -12.09 -14.94
CA PRO A 199 -11.58 -11.23 -14.15
C PRO A 199 -12.00 -11.81 -12.79
N SER A 200 -11.70 -13.08 -12.54
CA SER A 200 -11.86 -13.75 -11.24
C SER A 200 -10.62 -13.63 -10.33
N SER A 201 -9.59 -12.89 -10.74
CA SER A 201 -8.46 -12.57 -9.85
C SER A 201 -9.00 -11.69 -8.74
N LEU A 202 -9.32 -12.31 -7.62
CA LEU A 202 -9.86 -11.62 -6.46
C LEU A 202 -8.77 -10.70 -5.90
N CYS A 203 -9.04 -9.40 -5.90
CA CYS A 203 -8.29 -8.46 -5.10
C CYS A 203 -8.58 -8.75 -3.63
N HIS A 204 -7.56 -9.09 -2.87
CA HIS A 204 -7.70 -9.33 -1.44
C HIS A 204 -7.19 -8.12 -0.67
N VAL A 205 -7.99 -7.66 0.29
CA VAL A 205 -7.48 -6.72 1.28
C VAL A 205 -6.49 -7.46 2.16
N GLN A 206 -5.25 -7.03 2.14
CA GLN A 206 -4.18 -7.66 2.88
C GLN A 206 -3.93 -6.97 4.22
N THR A 207 -4.00 -5.63 4.23
CA THR A 207 -3.76 -4.83 5.42
C THR A 207 -4.96 -3.93 5.69
N TYR A 208 -5.32 -3.80 6.96
CA TYR A 208 -6.31 -2.86 7.47
C TYR A 208 -5.61 -1.91 8.44
N CYS A 209 -5.93 -0.64 8.37
CA CYS A 209 -5.51 0.35 9.34
C CYS A 209 -6.67 0.70 10.27
N LYS A 210 -6.41 0.77 11.57
CA LYS A 210 -7.40 1.14 12.56
C LYS A 210 -7.65 2.64 12.48
N SER A 211 -8.93 3.03 12.33
CA SER A 211 -9.33 4.43 12.36
C SER A 211 -9.07 5.02 13.75
N HIS A 212 -8.50 6.20 13.79
CA HIS A 212 -8.31 6.97 15.00
C HIS A 212 -9.27 8.17 14.95
N ASN A 213 -9.95 8.38 16.06
CA ASN A 213 -10.62 9.67 16.29
C ASN A 213 -9.53 10.58 16.87
N ASP A 214 -9.09 11.55 16.09
CA ASP A 214 -8.28 12.69 16.55
C ASP A 214 -9.07 13.53 17.54
#